data_9d79fd9a56c6614fcaba3284fa76939f
#
_entry.id   9d79fd9a56c6614fcaba3284fa76939f
#
_cell.length_a   1.000
_cell.length_b   1.000
_cell.length_c   1.000
_cell.angle_alpha   90.00
_cell.angle_beta   90.00
_cell.angle_gamma   90.00
#
_symmetry.space_group_name_H-M   'P 1'
#
loop_
_entity.id
_entity.type
_entity.pdbx_description
1 polymer ?
#
loop_
_entity_poly.entity_id
_entity_poly.type
_entity_poly.pdbx_seq_one_letter_code
_entity_poly.pdbx_strand_id
1 'polypeptide(L)'
;MKVFVKRKIWLILIPVLGVIVVGGAGFYWMLSGTSAAPLTLRASAPISAAVSGSDLSGHWTVVAGPLDDPTTAGYRVEEKVVGGLASDTATGRTGDVTGSVTVVGDQVTAADFTVDMATLKSDKSLRDTVLKTNAIETNRYPTAEFTLADPIGLPSIIPGKIYTANARGTLRLHGVSRVVDVTLQYQETKTGIVLLADMPITMADYSIKAPSIAGVVAVENHGSFELRANLVK
;
A
#
# COMPACT_ATOMS: atom_id res chain seq x y z
N MET A 1 -0.44 13.02 66.63
CA MET A 1 0.72 12.89 65.76
C MET A 1 0.41 11.97 64.56
N LYS A 2 -0.50 12.39 63.65
CA LYS A 2 -0.93 11.56 62.46
C LYS A 2 -1.31 12.39 61.20
N VAL A 3 -0.67 13.51 60.91
CA VAL A 3 -1.07 14.37 59.77
C VAL A 3 0.06 14.61 58.77
N PHE A 4 1.31 14.20 59.03
CA PHE A 4 2.46 14.60 58.19
C PHE A 4 2.85 13.62 57.06
N VAL A 5 2.28 12.43 56.96
CA VAL A 5 2.69 11.41 55.96
C VAL A 5 1.93 11.59 54.63
N LYS A 6 0.69 12.07 54.62
CA LYS A 6 -0.13 12.15 53.37
C LYS A 6 0.32 13.24 52.37
N ARG A 7 0.93 14.33 52.85
CA ARG A 7 1.33 15.45 51.97
C ARG A 7 2.60 15.17 51.14
N LYS A 8 3.53 14.34 51.60
CA LYS A 8 4.77 14.00 50.88
C LYS A 8 4.55 13.01 49.73
N ILE A 9 3.57 12.13 49.84
CA ILE A 9 3.24 11.15 48.80
C ILE A 9 2.63 11.84 47.56
N TRP A 10 1.81 12.87 47.75
CA TRP A 10 1.23 13.65 46.65
C TRP A 10 2.28 14.45 45.87
N LEU A 11 3.31 14.97 46.51
CA LEU A 11 4.38 15.75 45.88
C LEU A 11 5.33 14.89 45.04
N ILE A 12 5.38 13.58 45.28
CA ILE A 12 6.21 12.64 44.51
C ILE A 12 5.40 12.01 43.35
N LEU A 13 4.10 11.78 43.55
CA LEU A 13 3.23 11.19 42.52
C LEU A 13 2.96 12.12 41.34
N ILE A 14 2.85 13.43 41.54
CA ILE A 14 2.61 14.39 40.46
C ILE A 14 3.76 14.45 39.44
N PRO A 15 5.04 14.58 39.83
CA PRO A 15 6.14 14.58 38.86
C PRO A 15 6.34 13.23 38.17
N VAL A 16 6.10 12.11 38.86
CA VAL A 16 6.20 10.78 38.26
C VAL A 16 5.09 10.57 37.21
N LEU A 17 3.86 10.99 37.50
CA LEU A 17 2.76 10.92 36.53
C LEU A 17 3.03 11.86 35.34
N GLY A 18 3.57 13.05 35.58
CA GLY A 18 3.96 14.00 34.54
C GLY A 18 5.05 13.45 33.63
N VAL A 19 6.06 12.78 34.18
CA VAL A 19 7.14 12.13 33.39
C VAL A 19 6.59 10.98 32.57
N ILE A 20 5.67 10.18 33.10
CA ILE A 20 5.04 9.06 32.35
C ILE A 20 4.17 9.59 31.22
N VAL A 21 3.39 10.66 31.44
CA VAL A 21 2.52 11.25 30.41
C VAL A 21 3.36 11.94 29.32
N VAL A 22 4.37 12.72 29.69
CA VAL A 22 5.27 13.39 28.72
C VAL A 22 6.16 12.37 28.01
N GLY A 23 6.66 11.35 28.71
CA GLY A 23 7.42 10.26 28.11
C GLY A 23 6.55 9.41 27.16
N GLY A 24 5.31 9.11 27.56
CA GLY A 24 4.35 8.37 26.74
C GLY A 24 3.92 9.14 25.50
N ALA A 25 3.62 10.44 25.63
CA ALA A 25 3.29 11.30 24.50
C ALA A 25 4.48 11.49 23.56
N GLY A 26 5.69 11.69 24.09
CA GLY A 26 6.92 11.79 23.28
C GLY A 26 7.25 10.48 22.57
N PHE A 27 7.05 9.34 23.23
CA PHE A 27 7.23 8.02 22.63
C PHE A 27 6.17 7.75 21.55
N TYR A 28 4.90 8.10 21.79
CA TYR A 28 3.86 8.03 20.77
C TYR A 28 4.19 8.91 19.57
N TRP A 29 4.60 10.15 19.79
CA TRP A 29 5.02 11.08 18.73
C TRP A 29 6.22 10.56 17.93
N MET A 30 7.12 9.85 18.58
CA MET A 30 8.25 9.19 17.92
C MET A 30 7.79 8.01 17.05
N LEU A 31 6.72 7.32 17.42
CA LEU A 31 6.17 6.16 16.69
C LEU A 31 5.10 6.57 15.67
N SER A 32 4.30 7.60 15.95
CA SER A 32 3.32 8.12 15.00
C SER A 32 4.03 8.82 13.83
N GLY A 33 3.54 8.59 12.64
CA GLY A 33 4.11 9.09 11.40
C GLY A 33 3.11 9.88 10.56
N THR A 34 3.57 10.38 9.43
CA THR A 34 2.71 10.99 8.43
C THR A 34 2.39 9.94 7.37
N SER A 35 1.21 9.34 7.45
CA SER A 35 0.77 8.36 6.44
C SER A 35 0.64 9.01 5.07
N ALA A 36 1.15 8.36 4.04
CA ALA A 36 0.84 8.77 2.68
C ALA A 36 -0.66 8.55 2.40
N ALA A 37 -1.29 9.46 1.67
CA ALA A 37 -2.67 9.29 1.23
C ALA A 37 -2.84 8.01 0.38
N PRO A 38 -4.04 7.41 0.32
CA PRO A 38 -4.33 6.33 -0.61
C PRO A 38 -3.94 6.72 -2.05
N LEU A 39 -3.48 5.75 -2.82
CA LEU A 39 -3.25 5.96 -4.25
C LEU A 39 -4.61 6.22 -4.93
N THR A 40 -4.63 7.16 -5.86
CA THR A 40 -5.85 7.52 -6.61
C THR A 40 -5.50 7.72 -8.08
N LEU A 41 -6.45 7.47 -8.97
CA LEU A 41 -6.37 7.99 -10.33
C LEU A 41 -6.76 9.46 -10.34
N ARG A 42 -5.94 10.29 -10.96
CA ARG A 42 -6.32 11.68 -11.23
C ARG A 42 -7.16 11.70 -12.50
N ALA A 43 -8.32 12.35 -12.44
CA ALA A 43 -9.10 12.61 -13.65
C ALA A 43 -8.21 13.42 -14.62
N SER A 44 -7.87 12.84 -15.77
CA SER A 44 -7.22 13.58 -16.84
C SER A 44 -8.22 14.61 -17.41
N ALA A 45 -7.72 15.77 -17.82
CA ALA A 45 -8.55 16.70 -18.55
C ALA A 45 -9.20 15.96 -19.76
N PRO A 46 -10.49 16.18 -20.04
CA PRO A 46 -11.14 15.53 -21.15
C PRO A 46 -10.30 15.73 -22.42
N ILE A 47 -9.90 14.64 -23.02
CA ILE A 47 -9.26 14.70 -24.34
C ILE A 47 -10.39 15.04 -25.29
N SER A 48 -10.45 16.31 -25.72
CA SER A 48 -11.43 16.79 -26.69
C SER A 48 -11.16 16.09 -28.02
N ALA A 49 -11.80 14.96 -28.21
CA ALA A 49 -11.87 14.30 -29.50
C ALA A 49 -13.19 13.56 -29.62
N ALA A 50 -13.89 13.81 -30.71
CA ALA A 50 -14.83 12.87 -31.30
C ALA A 50 -14.01 11.61 -31.71
N VAL A 51 -13.61 10.77 -30.76
CA VAL A 51 -12.87 9.56 -31.06
C VAL A 51 -13.78 8.38 -30.77
N SER A 52 -14.16 7.69 -31.85
CA SER A 52 -14.56 6.30 -31.80
C SER A 52 -13.55 5.53 -30.93
N GLY A 53 -14.01 4.66 -30.06
CA GLY A 53 -13.22 3.98 -29.04
C GLY A 53 -11.79 3.62 -29.46
N SER A 54 -10.85 3.86 -28.57
CA SER A 54 -9.42 3.58 -28.82
C SER A 54 -9.19 2.08 -28.93
N ASP A 55 -8.38 1.67 -29.92
CA ASP A 55 -7.85 0.31 -29.98
C ASP A 55 -6.66 0.19 -29.02
N LEU A 56 -6.90 -0.50 -27.92
CA LEU A 56 -5.86 -0.79 -26.94
C LEU A 56 -5.04 -2.03 -27.26
N SER A 57 -5.32 -2.77 -28.35
CA SER A 57 -4.61 -4.00 -28.71
C SER A 57 -3.11 -3.76 -28.78
N GLY A 58 -2.34 -4.67 -28.19
CA GLY A 58 -0.89 -4.61 -28.16
C GLY A 58 -0.30 -5.03 -26.83
N HIS A 59 1.00 -4.88 -26.73
CA HIS A 59 1.77 -5.16 -25.52
C HIS A 59 2.15 -3.85 -24.84
N TRP A 60 1.78 -3.73 -23.58
CA TRP A 60 1.99 -2.55 -22.75
C TRP A 60 3.00 -2.88 -21.66
N THR A 61 3.97 -2.00 -21.44
CA THR A 61 5.03 -2.19 -20.46
C THR A 61 4.98 -1.11 -19.39
N VAL A 62 5.23 -1.49 -18.14
CA VAL A 62 5.32 -0.55 -17.01
C VAL A 62 6.51 0.38 -17.18
N VAL A 63 6.26 1.67 -16.97
CA VAL A 63 7.29 2.72 -16.92
C VAL A 63 7.17 3.52 -15.63
N ALA A 64 8.20 4.28 -15.29
CA ALA A 64 8.22 5.10 -14.06
C ALA A 64 7.07 6.12 -13.98
N GLY A 65 6.59 6.59 -15.13
CA GLY A 65 5.56 7.61 -15.21
C GLY A 65 6.06 9.03 -14.91
N PRO A 66 5.17 10.03 -14.94
CA PRO A 66 5.51 11.42 -14.66
C PRO A 66 5.78 11.64 -13.15
N LEU A 67 6.57 12.67 -12.83
CA LEU A 67 7.00 12.96 -11.44
C LEU A 67 5.83 13.29 -10.49
N ASP A 68 4.77 13.87 -10.99
CA ASP A 68 3.57 14.23 -10.21
C ASP A 68 2.56 13.08 -10.10
N ASP A 69 2.75 12.00 -10.88
CA ASP A 69 1.90 10.80 -10.89
C ASP A 69 2.70 9.52 -11.21
N PRO A 70 3.77 9.21 -10.44
CA PRO A 70 4.68 8.12 -10.75
C PRO A 70 4.04 6.75 -10.54
N THR A 71 4.58 5.75 -11.24
CA THR A 71 4.36 4.34 -10.90
C THR A 71 4.78 4.11 -9.46
N THR A 72 3.89 3.54 -8.66
CA THR A 72 4.08 3.39 -7.22
C THR A 72 3.33 2.16 -6.74
N ALA A 73 4.00 1.32 -5.97
CA ALA A 73 3.38 0.21 -5.26
C ALA A 73 3.70 0.29 -3.77
N GLY A 74 2.92 -0.40 -2.97
CA GLY A 74 3.22 -0.50 -1.55
C GLY A 74 2.07 -1.03 -0.71
N TYR A 75 2.22 -0.92 0.58
CA TYR A 75 1.24 -1.37 1.55
C TYR A 75 0.62 -0.20 2.33
N ARG A 76 -0.57 -0.47 2.85
CA ARG A 76 -1.28 0.33 3.83
C ARG A 76 -1.84 -0.58 4.91
N VAL A 77 -1.59 -0.27 6.18
CA VAL A 77 -2.06 -1.06 7.33
C VAL A 77 -2.34 -0.16 8.52
N GLU A 78 -3.32 -0.53 9.32
CA GLU A 78 -3.61 0.18 10.57
C GLU A 78 -2.70 -0.30 11.71
N GLU A 79 -2.16 0.65 12.44
CA GLU A 79 -1.42 0.46 13.68
C GLU A 79 -2.27 0.96 14.85
N LYS A 80 -2.36 0.17 15.92
CA LYS A 80 -3.06 0.54 17.16
C LYS A 80 -2.10 0.62 18.32
N VAL A 81 -2.19 1.69 19.07
CA VAL A 81 -1.52 1.77 20.37
C VAL A 81 -2.25 0.89 21.35
N VAL A 82 -1.51 0.09 22.12
CA VAL A 82 -2.06 -0.80 23.15
C VAL A 82 -2.96 -0.02 24.12
N GLY A 83 -4.16 -0.55 24.35
CA GLY A 83 -5.19 0.13 25.13
C GLY A 83 -6.18 0.94 24.29
N GLY A 84 -6.04 0.99 22.95
CA GLY A 84 -6.99 1.67 22.05
C GLY A 84 -6.97 3.18 22.15
N LEU A 85 -5.90 3.75 22.72
CA LEU A 85 -5.79 5.19 22.96
C LEU A 85 -5.57 6.00 21.68
N ALA A 86 -5.04 5.38 20.64
CA ALA A 86 -4.83 5.98 19.33
C ALA A 86 -4.68 4.90 18.25
N SER A 87 -5.03 5.25 17.02
CA SER A 87 -4.75 4.49 15.81
C SER A 87 -4.05 5.38 14.79
N ASP A 88 -3.18 4.80 13.97
CA ASP A 88 -2.51 5.45 12.87
C ASP A 88 -2.48 4.50 11.67
N THR A 89 -2.27 5.04 10.48
CA THR A 89 -2.09 4.23 9.26
C THR A 89 -0.61 4.19 8.91
N ALA A 90 -0.01 3.03 8.86
CA ALA A 90 1.34 2.84 8.34
C ALA A 90 1.30 2.61 6.84
N THR A 91 2.18 3.29 6.11
CA THR A 91 2.36 3.11 4.67
C THR A 91 3.81 2.94 4.33
N GLY A 92 4.09 2.07 3.36
CA GLY A 92 5.40 1.98 2.73
C GLY A 92 5.22 1.93 1.22
N ARG A 93 6.08 2.65 0.48
CA ARG A 93 5.98 2.81 -0.97
C ARG A 93 7.31 2.52 -1.65
N THR A 94 7.22 2.07 -2.90
CA THR A 94 8.35 1.95 -3.83
C THR A 94 7.91 2.32 -5.24
N GLY A 95 8.82 2.84 -6.05
CA GLY A 95 8.64 3.01 -7.48
C GLY A 95 9.24 1.87 -8.32
N ASP A 96 9.91 0.90 -7.67
CA ASP A 96 10.57 -0.20 -8.35
C ASP A 96 9.55 -1.29 -8.69
N VAL A 97 8.81 -1.03 -9.76
CA VAL A 97 7.76 -1.88 -10.32
C VAL A 97 8.07 -2.16 -11.76
N THR A 98 8.00 -3.42 -12.13
CA THR A 98 8.07 -3.90 -13.52
C THR A 98 6.83 -4.71 -13.84
N GLY A 99 6.54 -4.89 -15.13
CA GLY A 99 5.41 -5.70 -15.53
C GLY A 99 4.92 -5.36 -16.93
N SER A 100 3.95 -6.12 -17.37
CA SER A 100 3.34 -5.93 -18.68
C SER A 100 1.85 -6.29 -18.69
N VAL A 101 1.15 -5.78 -19.71
CA VAL A 101 -0.23 -6.10 -20.00
C VAL A 101 -0.37 -6.34 -21.49
N THR A 102 -0.98 -7.45 -21.88
CA THR A 102 -1.27 -7.77 -23.28
C THR A 102 -2.77 -7.66 -23.54
N VAL A 103 -3.12 -6.87 -24.53
CA VAL A 103 -4.50 -6.69 -25.00
C VAL A 103 -4.64 -7.26 -26.40
N VAL A 104 -5.65 -8.09 -26.61
CA VAL A 104 -6.01 -8.63 -27.93
C VAL A 104 -7.47 -8.32 -28.20
N GLY A 105 -7.72 -7.46 -29.19
CA GLY A 105 -9.06 -6.95 -29.44
C GLY A 105 -9.61 -6.19 -28.23
N ASP A 106 -10.72 -6.66 -27.70
CA ASP A 106 -11.41 -6.08 -26.55
C ASP A 106 -11.13 -6.83 -25.22
N GLN A 107 -10.03 -7.59 -25.15
CA GLN A 107 -9.71 -8.38 -23.97
C GLN A 107 -8.26 -8.16 -23.51
N VAL A 108 -8.07 -7.99 -22.21
CA VAL A 108 -6.78 -8.21 -21.57
C VAL A 108 -6.58 -9.72 -21.43
N THR A 109 -5.61 -10.27 -22.15
CA THR A 109 -5.35 -11.72 -22.20
C THR A 109 -4.21 -12.14 -21.29
N ALA A 110 -3.32 -11.23 -20.91
CA ALA A 110 -2.26 -11.45 -19.95
C ALA A 110 -1.91 -10.16 -19.20
N ALA A 111 -1.57 -10.29 -17.93
CA ALA A 111 -0.96 -9.22 -17.15
C ALA A 111 -0.07 -9.82 -16.08
N ASP A 112 1.12 -9.25 -15.92
CA ASP A 112 2.07 -9.59 -14.88
C ASP A 112 2.68 -8.31 -14.30
N PHE A 113 2.86 -8.31 -12.97
CA PHE A 113 3.50 -7.22 -12.25
C PHE A 113 4.42 -7.79 -11.19
N THR A 114 5.62 -7.22 -11.08
CA THR A 114 6.60 -7.52 -10.05
C THR A 114 6.99 -6.23 -9.35
N VAL A 115 6.94 -6.26 -8.03
CA VAL A 115 7.31 -5.14 -7.15
C VAL A 115 8.54 -5.55 -6.36
N ASP A 116 9.60 -4.73 -6.38
CA ASP A 116 10.75 -4.91 -5.51
C ASP A 116 10.41 -4.42 -4.08
N MET A 117 10.12 -5.39 -3.21
CA MET A 117 9.76 -5.14 -1.81
C MET A 117 10.97 -4.71 -0.97
N ALA A 118 12.20 -4.98 -1.41
CA ALA A 118 13.41 -4.60 -0.68
C ALA A 118 13.66 -3.08 -0.72
N THR A 119 13.07 -2.40 -1.70
CA THR A 119 13.17 -0.93 -1.89
C THR A 119 12.04 -0.16 -1.23
N LEU A 120 11.07 -0.83 -0.59
CA LEU A 120 10.01 -0.19 0.17
C LEU A 120 10.57 0.79 1.21
N LYS A 121 10.00 1.99 1.24
CA LYS A 121 10.30 3.05 2.21
C LYS A 121 9.02 3.54 2.85
N SER A 122 9.07 3.67 4.16
CA SER A 122 8.06 4.35 4.96
C SER A 122 8.63 5.68 5.49
N ASP A 123 7.84 6.38 6.28
CA ASP A 123 8.24 7.58 6.99
C ASP A 123 9.13 7.31 8.23
N LYS A 124 9.33 6.03 8.61
CA LYS A 124 10.11 5.61 9.77
C LYS A 124 11.15 4.55 9.41
N SER A 125 12.42 4.86 9.60
CA SER A 125 13.52 3.91 9.37
C SER A 125 13.45 2.66 10.26
N LEU A 126 12.88 2.78 11.46
CA LEU A 126 12.65 1.64 12.34
C LEU A 126 11.60 0.68 11.74
N ARG A 127 10.52 1.22 11.18
CA ARG A 127 9.50 0.43 10.46
C ARG A 127 10.12 -0.30 9.27
N ASP A 128 10.94 0.39 8.48
CA ASP A 128 11.65 -0.20 7.34
C ASP A 128 12.55 -1.36 7.77
N THR A 129 13.22 -1.24 8.92
CA THR A 129 14.05 -2.32 9.49
C THR A 129 13.20 -3.52 9.90
N VAL A 130 12.08 -3.30 10.60
CA VAL A 130 11.15 -4.37 11.00
C VAL A 130 10.55 -5.08 9.80
N LEU A 131 10.19 -4.35 8.74
CA LEU A 131 9.70 -4.92 7.49
C LEU A 131 10.73 -5.87 6.86
N LYS A 132 12.00 -5.45 6.83
CA LYS A 132 13.09 -6.23 6.21
C LYS A 132 13.40 -7.53 6.95
N THR A 133 13.26 -7.55 8.26
CA THR A 133 13.78 -8.64 9.10
C THR A 133 12.71 -9.52 9.73
N ASN A 134 11.52 -8.99 10.05
CA ASN A 134 10.60 -9.66 10.95
C ASN A 134 9.15 -9.74 10.47
N ALA A 135 8.73 -8.83 9.56
CA ALA A 135 7.36 -8.81 9.05
C ALA A 135 7.30 -9.44 7.66
N ILE A 136 7.54 -8.65 6.61
CA ILE A 136 7.55 -9.13 5.22
C ILE A 136 8.84 -9.89 4.90
N GLU A 137 9.88 -9.74 5.73
CA GLU A 137 11.20 -10.37 5.56
C GLU A 137 11.76 -10.12 4.15
N THR A 138 11.78 -8.85 3.70
CA THR A 138 12.12 -8.50 2.32
C THR A 138 13.56 -8.88 1.97
N ASN A 139 14.44 -9.11 2.95
CA ASN A 139 15.76 -9.70 2.71
C ASN A 139 15.67 -11.14 2.19
N ARG A 140 14.61 -11.87 2.51
CA ARG A 140 14.40 -13.28 2.12
C ARG A 140 13.39 -13.39 0.98
N TYR A 141 12.38 -12.52 0.96
CA TYR A 141 11.30 -12.47 -0.01
C TYR A 141 11.28 -11.07 -0.65
N PRO A 142 12.24 -10.79 -1.54
CA PRO A 142 12.45 -9.44 -2.06
C PRO A 142 11.37 -8.97 -3.04
N THR A 143 10.51 -9.87 -3.54
CA THR A 143 9.50 -9.52 -4.54
C THR A 143 8.09 -9.86 -4.10
N ALA A 144 7.12 -9.04 -4.55
CA ALA A 144 5.72 -9.41 -4.66
C ALA A 144 5.35 -9.48 -6.14
N GLU A 145 4.62 -10.53 -6.53
CA GLU A 145 4.32 -10.83 -7.93
C GLU A 145 2.82 -11.07 -8.09
N PHE A 146 2.23 -10.45 -9.10
CA PHE A 146 0.85 -10.71 -9.51
C PHE A 146 0.82 -11.22 -10.95
N THR A 147 0.04 -12.26 -11.20
CA THR A 147 -0.20 -12.80 -12.55
C THR A 147 -1.71 -12.96 -12.76
N LEU A 148 -2.22 -12.40 -13.83
CA LEU A 148 -3.62 -12.54 -14.24
C LEU A 148 -3.95 -14.00 -14.54
N ALA A 149 -5.07 -14.51 -14.00
CA ALA A 149 -5.51 -15.89 -14.24
C ALA A 149 -6.56 -15.96 -15.35
N ASP A 150 -7.50 -15.04 -15.35
CA ASP A 150 -8.64 -15.05 -16.28
C ASP A 150 -8.64 -13.78 -17.15
N PRO A 151 -8.94 -13.86 -18.46
CA PRO A 151 -9.02 -12.68 -19.30
C PRO A 151 -10.09 -11.69 -18.82
N ILE A 152 -9.84 -10.39 -19.04
CA ILE A 152 -10.73 -9.29 -18.67
C ILE A 152 -11.30 -8.67 -19.95
N GLY A 153 -12.63 -8.63 -20.09
CA GLY A 153 -13.29 -7.91 -21.17
C GLY A 153 -13.23 -6.40 -20.97
N LEU A 154 -12.88 -5.68 -21.99
CA LEU A 154 -12.80 -4.22 -22.01
C LEU A 154 -14.04 -3.64 -22.72
N PRO A 155 -14.69 -2.62 -22.18
CA PRO A 155 -15.70 -1.85 -22.94
C PRO A 155 -15.02 -0.99 -24.00
N SER A 156 -15.80 -0.35 -24.84
CA SER A 156 -15.28 0.72 -25.72
C SER A 156 -14.67 1.83 -24.87
N ILE A 157 -13.38 2.08 -25.07
CA ILE A 157 -12.61 3.02 -24.25
C ILE A 157 -12.73 4.43 -24.84
N ILE A 158 -13.11 5.36 -23.98
CA ILE A 158 -13.10 6.80 -24.26
C ILE A 158 -11.89 7.38 -23.52
N PRO A 159 -10.92 7.98 -24.23
CA PRO A 159 -9.73 8.57 -23.61
C PRO A 159 -10.09 9.59 -22.52
N GLY A 160 -9.40 9.52 -21.39
CA GLY A 160 -9.62 10.39 -20.23
C GLY A 160 -10.76 9.95 -19.30
N LYS A 161 -11.57 8.96 -19.68
CA LYS A 161 -12.59 8.38 -18.80
C LYS A 161 -12.00 7.27 -17.93
N ILE A 162 -12.37 7.26 -16.65
CA ILE A 162 -12.00 6.19 -15.72
C ILE A 162 -12.98 5.04 -15.85
N TYR A 163 -12.46 3.84 -15.96
CA TYR A 163 -13.20 2.58 -15.99
C TYR A 163 -12.82 1.73 -14.78
N THR A 164 -13.74 0.88 -14.36
CA THR A 164 -13.51 -0.11 -13.30
C THR A 164 -13.65 -1.51 -13.89
N ALA A 165 -12.77 -2.41 -13.52
CA ALA A 165 -12.84 -3.82 -13.86
C ALA A 165 -12.49 -4.68 -12.63
N ASN A 166 -12.92 -5.95 -12.68
CA ASN A 166 -12.50 -6.95 -11.71
C ASN A 166 -11.54 -7.91 -12.40
N ALA A 167 -10.42 -8.17 -11.76
CA ALA A 167 -9.42 -9.12 -12.19
C ALA A 167 -9.33 -10.27 -11.20
N ARG A 168 -9.15 -11.47 -11.69
CA ARG A 168 -8.79 -12.63 -10.88
C ARG A 168 -7.38 -13.06 -11.25
N GLY A 169 -6.52 -13.23 -10.25
CA GLY A 169 -5.13 -13.56 -10.48
C GLY A 169 -4.48 -14.25 -9.30
N THR A 170 -3.21 -14.59 -9.46
CA THR A 170 -2.38 -15.13 -8.39
C THR A 170 -1.46 -14.05 -7.86
N LEU A 171 -1.58 -13.74 -6.57
CA LEU A 171 -0.62 -12.91 -5.84
C LEU A 171 0.35 -13.81 -5.09
N ARG A 172 1.65 -13.64 -5.36
CA ARG A 172 2.73 -14.23 -4.60
C ARG A 172 3.34 -13.16 -3.70
N LEU A 173 3.23 -13.36 -2.40
CA LEU A 173 3.75 -12.46 -1.38
C LEU A 173 4.38 -13.29 -0.27
N HIS A 174 5.53 -12.88 0.26
CA HIS A 174 6.25 -13.58 1.33
C HIS A 174 6.46 -15.08 1.03
N GLY A 175 6.70 -15.43 -0.26
CA GLY A 175 6.88 -16.81 -0.71
C GLY A 175 5.60 -17.65 -0.80
N VAL A 176 4.43 -17.13 -0.44
CA VAL A 176 3.13 -17.80 -0.50
C VAL A 176 2.33 -17.28 -1.67
N SER A 177 1.74 -18.17 -2.48
CA SER A 177 0.87 -17.83 -3.60
C SER A 177 -0.60 -18.03 -3.22
N ARG A 178 -1.44 -17.03 -3.52
CA ARG A 178 -2.89 -17.05 -3.30
C ARG A 178 -3.62 -16.55 -4.52
N VAL A 179 -4.76 -17.16 -4.83
CA VAL A 179 -5.70 -16.59 -5.80
C VAL A 179 -6.42 -15.44 -5.12
N VAL A 180 -6.46 -14.29 -5.78
CA VAL A 180 -7.08 -13.06 -5.29
C VAL A 180 -8.00 -12.48 -6.34
N ASP A 181 -9.08 -11.84 -5.89
CA ASP A 181 -9.94 -11.02 -6.72
C ASP A 181 -9.60 -9.55 -6.44
N VAL A 182 -9.33 -8.79 -7.50
CA VAL A 182 -8.83 -7.42 -7.44
C VAL A 182 -9.80 -6.51 -8.17
N THR A 183 -10.29 -5.49 -7.51
CA THR A 183 -10.97 -4.38 -8.18
C THR A 183 -9.92 -3.37 -8.63
N LEU A 184 -9.89 -3.07 -9.92
CA LEU A 184 -8.96 -2.12 -10.49
C LEU A 184 -9.69 -1.00 -11.22
N GLN A 185 -9.08 0.16 -11.26
CA GLN A 185 -9.48 1.29 -12.08
C GLN A 185 -8.41 1.52 -13.14
N TYR A 186 -8.79 1.95 -14.32
CA TYR A 186 -7.86 2.28 -15.38
C TYR A 186 -8.38 3.42 -16.24
N GLN A 187 -7.45 4.12 -16.87
CA GLN A 187 -7.73 5.26 -17.70
C GLN A 187 -6.70 5.35 -18.82
N GLU A 188 -7.16 5.54 -20.05
CA GLU A 188 -6.29 5.94 -21.15
C GLU A 188 -5.95 7.42 -21.02
N THR A 189 -4.66 7.74 -21.12
CA THR A 189 -4.11 9.09 -21.09
C THR A 189 -3.49 9.44 -22.43
N LYS A 190 -2.91 10.64 -22.55
CA LYS A 190 -2.19 11.05 -23.77
C LYS A 190 -0.92 10.23 -24.03
N THR A 191 -0.34 9.66 -23.01
CA THR A 191 0.96 8.97 -23.05
C THR A 191 0.87 7.46 -22.89
N GLY A 192 -0.30 6.94 -22.56
CA GLY A 192 -0.48 5.51 -22.31
C GLY A 192 -1.70 5.20 -21.46
N ILE A 193 -1.60 4.18 -20.65
CA ILE A 193 -2.65 3.77 -19.69
C ILE A 193 -2.14 3.95 -18.28
N VAL A 194 -2.97 4.46 -17.39
CA VAL A 194 -2.73 4.43 -15.94
C VAL A 194 -3.69 3.42 -15.32
N LEU A 195 -3.13 2.50 -14.54
CA LEU A 195 -3.84 1.46 -13.79
C LEU A 195 -3.70 1.75 -12.30
N LEU A 196 -4.79 1.61 -11.55
CA LEU A 196 -4.81 1.61 -10.09
C LEU A 196 -5.47 0.33 -9.60
N ALA A 197 -4.79 -0.40 -8.73
CA ALA A 197 -5.31 -1.58 -8.05
C ALA A 197 -5.15 -1.44 -6.55
N ASP A 198 -6.16 -1.88 -5.81
CA ASP A 198 -6.14 -2.03 -4.35
C ASP A 198 -6.55 -3.47 -4.01
N MET A 199 -5.64 -4.18 -3.34
CA MET A 199 -5.81 -5.59 -2.99
C MET A 199 -5.87 -5.73 -1.47
N PRO A 200 -7.04 -6.03 -0.89
CA PRO A 200 -7.13 -6.37 0.53
C PRO A 200 -6.25 -7.58 0.86
N ILE A 201 -5.45 -7.48 1.90
CA ILE A 201 -4.52 -8.52 2.34
C ILE A 201 -4.79 -8.89 3.79
N THR A 202 -4.92 -10.19 4.05
CA THR A 202 -4.82 -10.76 5.40
C THR A 202 -3.41 -11.30 5.58
N MET A 203 -2.63 -10.75 6.49
CA MET A 203 -1.20 -11.09 6.65
C MET A 203 -1.00 -12.59 6.93
N ALA A 204 -1.88 -13.19 7.75
CA ALA A 204 -1.82 -14.61 8.09
C ALA A 204 -1.94 -15.52 6.86
N ASP A 205 -2.69 -15.12 5.81
CA ASP A 205 -2.84 -15.88 4.58
C ASP A 205 -1.53 -16.03 3.81
N TYR A 206 -0.59 -15.12 4.04
CA TYR A 206 0.75 -15.12 3.46
C TYR A 206 1.83 -15.51 4.46
N SER A 207 1.46 -16.11 5.60
CA SER A 207 2.40 -16.47 6.67
C SER A 207 3.19 -15.28 7.21
N ILE A 208 2.69 -14.06 7.05
CA ILE A 208 3.25 -12.84 7.61
C ILE A 208 2.72 -12.68 9.03
N LYS A 209 3.63 -12.56 9.98
CA LYS A 209 3.28 -12.26 11.37
C LYS A 209 3.10 -10.75 11.52
N ALA A 210 1.90 -10.31 11.89
CA ALA A 210 1.66 -8.91 12.19
C ALA A 210 2.63 -8.44 13.30
N PRO A 211 3.44 -7.41 13.05
CA PRO A 211 4.45 -7.01 14.01
C PRO A 211 3.84 -6.29 15.21
N SER A 212 4.50 -6.43 16.37
CA SER A 212 4.21 -5.65 17.56
C SER A 212 5.50 -4.99 18.02
N ILE A 213 5.46 -3.70 18.27
CA ILE A 213 6.64 -2.92 18.66
C ILE A 213 6.58 -2.68 20.17
N ALA A 214 7.53 -3.30 20.89
CA ALA A 214 7.68 -3.18 22.35
C ALA A 214 6.42 -3.46 23.18
N GLY A 215 5.44 -4.18 22.62
CA GLY A 215 4.14 -4.41 23.26
C GLY A 215 3.26 -3.15 23.37
N VAL A 216 3.65 -2.05 22.74
CA VAL A 216 2.94 -0.75 22.82
C VAL A 216 2.17 -0.45 21.53
N VAL A 217 2.70 -0.84 20.38
CA VAL A 217 2.03 -0.70 19.06
C VAL A 217 1.82 -2.07 18.48
N ALA A 218 0.60 -2.35 18.04
CA ALA A 218 0.23 -3.57 17.33
C ALA A 218 -0.26 -3.21 15.92
N VAL A 219 0.25 -3.91 14.93
CA VAL A 219 -0.22 -3.81 13.54
C VAL A 219 -1.40 -4.74 13.35
N GLU A 220 -2.46 -4.25 12.69
CA GLU A 220 -3.62 -5.08 12.35
C GLU A 220 -3.23 -6.20 11.39
N ASN A 221 -3.93 -7.35 11.52
CA ASN A 221 -3.68 -8.51 10.65
C ASN A 221 -4.18 -8.31 9.21
N HIS A 222 -4.87 -7.20 8.94
CA HIS A 222 -5.37 -6.83 7.61
C HIS A 222 -4.84 -5.48 7.19
N GLY A 223 -4.67 -5.35 5.90
CA GLY A 223 -4.26 -4.13 5.24
C GLY A 223 -4.56 -4.22 3.76
N SER A 224 -3.97 -3.36 2.98
CA SER A 224 -4.03 -3.42 1.52
C SER A 224 -2.64 -3.33 0.89
N PHE A 225 -2.53 -3.96 -0.28
CA PHE A 225 -1.43 -3.77 -1.19
C PHE A 225 -1.94 -2.93 -2.37
N GLU A 226 -1.38 -1.75 -2.55
CA GLU A 226 -1.80 -0.78 -3.54
C GLU A 226 -0.78 -0.72 -4.67
N LEU A 227 -1.27 -0.61 -5.92
CA LEU A 227 -0.44 -0.41 -7.10
C LEU A 227 -1.07 0.67 -7.99
N ARG A 228 -0.29 1.68 -8.35
CA ARG A 228 -0.53 2.54 -9.50
C ARG A 228 0.58 2.31 -10.51
N ALA A 229 0.23 1.90 -11.73
CA ALA A 229 1.18 1.64 -12.79
C ALA A 229 0.88 2.50 -14.02
N ASN A 230 1.90 3.14 -14.56
CA ASN A 230 1.89 3.80 -15.86
C ASN A 230 2.39 2.82 -16.91
N LEU A 231 1.65 2.66 -18.00
CA LEU A 231 1.89 1.69 -19.05
C LEU A 231 2.01 2.38 -20.39
N VAL A 232 3.00 2.00 -21.20
CA VAL A 232 3.22 2.45 -22.58
C VAL A 232 3.37 1.25 -23.52
N LYS A 233 2.99 1.42 -24.80
CA LYS A 233 3.23 0.41 -25.86
C LYS A 233 4.68 0.35 -26.24
#